data_5454ccf99760b7ac2b6a0a5f7ded1c59
#
_entry.id   5454ccf99760b7ac2b6a0a5f7ded1c59
#
_cell.length_a   1.000
_cell.length_b   1.000
_cell.length_c   1.000
_cell.angle_alpha   90.00
_cell.angle_beta   90.00
_cell.angle_gamma   90.00
#
_symmetry.space_group_name_H-M   'P 1'
#
loop_
_entity.id
_entity.type
_entity.pdbx_description
1 polymer ?
#
loop_
_entity_poly.entity_id
_entity_poly.type
_entity_poly.pdbx_seq_one_letter_code
_entity_poly.pdbx_strand_id
1 'polypeptide(L)'
;MRKTASGWPCGLSLNVAFLLSMLATNLLSLYHLSTRASTAPPLLLQQQPQDDQLLRQLTAIRATVSHLNHLHSSSPPPPPPPPELLLYSRLAPLASACSAHPDLLHRFMSYTPFASCPDDALSLAEPLLLRGCHPLPRRRCFAPTPPASAAQQLPADPFSPLPDSAVRWPAGAKCRSFSCLPASLGFDVARREAGRFLRAEGPLDLTVAQLLRLASLSRAGPIRLGLDVGGGTGTLAARLKRAANATVLTTTMDLGAPYSEAAAARGVVPVHAPLQQRFPLGDGTMDVVRAGHAVNRWIPEAALEFLWYDADRVLRPGGLLWVDHFWCRRADLSAVYAPMLRRLGYKTVKWAVADKTSSAAAAASGGKHDEVYLTALLQKP
;
A
#
# COMPACT_ATOMS: atom_id res chain seq x y z
N MET A 1 -69.34 28.91 26.83
CA MET A 1 -68.49 29.98 27.41
C MET A 1 -67.13 29.90 26.81
N ARG A 2 -66.80 30.93 26.05
CA ARG A 2 -65.47 31.09 25.36
C ARG A 2 -64.39 31.47 26.38
N LYS A 3 -63.19 30.89 26.25
CA LYS A 3 -61.99 31.57 26.73
C LYS A 3 -60.91 31.43 25.62
N THR A 4 -60.60 32.56 25.06
CA THR A 4 -59.47 32.83 24.13
C THR A 4 -58.18 32.88 24.94
N ALA A 5 -57.15 32.18 24.50
CA ALA A 5 -55.79 32.36 24.96
C ALA A 5 -54.95 32.92 23.80
N SER A 6 -54.46 34.14 24.01
CA SER A 6 -53.58 34.87 23.12
C SER A 6 -52.17 34.29 23.16
N GLY A 7 -51.67 33.79 22.00
CA GLY A 7 -50.29 33.43 21.84
C GLY A 7 -49.42 34.63 21.49
N TRP A 8 -48.38 34.91 22.22
CA TRP A 8 -47.35 35.90 21.91
C TRP A 8 -46.29 35.29 21.01
N PRO A 9 -45.73 36.04 20.07
CA PRO A 9 -44.70 35.52 19.14
C PRO A 9 -43.33 35.49 19.81
N CYS A 10 -42.94 34.34 20.28
CA CYS A 10 -41.65 34.12 20.98
C CYS A 10 -40.40 34.06 20.01
N GLY A 11 -40.60 34.18 18.71
CA GLY A 11 -39.48 34.03 17.71
C GLY A 11 -38.73 35.33 17.43
N LEU A 12 -39.35 36.50 17.59
CA LEU A 12 -38.67 37.76 17.26
C LEU A 12 -37.70 38.23 18.35
N SER A 13 -37.99 37.92 19.63
CA SER A 13 -37.15 38.37 20.76
C SER A 13 -35.79 37.60 20.81
N LEU A 14 -35.75 36.32 20.40
CA LEU A 14 -34.55 35.51 20.41
C LEU A 14 -33.55 35.97 19.34
N ASN A 15 -34.01 36.27 18.13
CA ASN A 15 -33.17 36.79 17.06
C ASN A 15 -32.61 38.18 17.34
N VAL A 16 -33.41 39.04 17.97
CA VAL A 16 -32.96 40.38 18.40
C VAL A 16 -31.92 40.25 19.52
N ALA A 17 -32.13 39.37 20.49
CA ALA A 17 -31.14 39.11 21.55
C ALA A 17 -29.82 38.54 21.00
N PHE A 18 -29.87 37.66 19.97
CA PHE A 18 -28.70 37.13 19.33
C PHE A 18 -27.92 38.18 18.53
N LEU A 19 -28.62 39.05 17.80
CA LEU A 19 -28.02 40.20 17.09
C LEU A 19 -27.40 41.21 18.05
N LEU A 20 -28.06 41.51 19.17
CA LEU A 20 -27.49 42.39 20.19
C LEU A 20 -26.25 41.79 20.87
N SER A 21 -26.26 40.47 21.10
CA SER A 21 -25.08 39.75 21.63
C SER A 21 -23.90 39.77 20.68
N MET A 22 -24.11 39.55 19.36
CA MET A 22 -23.10 39.67 18.35
C MET A 22 -22.54 41.10 18.23
N LEU A 23 -23.40 42.09 18.32
CA LEU A 23 -22.97 43.50 18.28
C LEU A 23 -22.15 43.88 19.51
N ALA A 24 -22.58 43.42 20.69
CA ALA A 24 -21.85 43.66 21.94
C ALA A 24 -20.46 42.97 21.95
N THR A 25 -20.35 41.75 21.46
CA THR A 25 -19.05 41.04 21.36
C THR A 25 -18.11 41.70 20.37
N ASN A 26 -18.63 42.19 19.24
CA ASN A 26 -17.83 42.94 18.27
C ASN A 26 -17.36 44.30 18.81
N LEU A 27 -18.22 45.01 19.49
CA LEU A 27 -17.87 46.30 20.15
C LEU A 27 -16.87 46.08 21.28
N LEU A 28 -17.00 45.00 22.06
CA LEU A 28 -16.05 44.66 23.11
C LEU A 28 -14.67 44.30 22.55
N SER A 29 -14.63 43.57 21.46
CA SER A 29 -13.39 43.26 20.70
C SER A 29 -12.72 44.52 20.18
N LEU A 30 -13.50 45.42 19.57
CA LEU A 30 -12.97 46.72 19.08
C LEU A 30 -12.49 47.61 20.23
N TYR A 31 -13.18 47.63 21.35
CA TYR A 31 -12.77 48.36 22.56
C TYR A 31 -11.46 47.79 23.11
N HIS A 32 -11.33 46.46 23.22
CA HIS A 32 -10.06 45.82 23.65
C HIS A 32 -8.89 46.03 22.69
N LEU A 33 -9.15 46.10 21.40
CA LEU A 33 -8.14 46.45 20.41
C LEU A 33 -7.71 47.91 20.52
N SER A 34 -8.68 48.84 20.70
CA SER A 34 -8.44 50.26 20.86
C SER A 34 -7.74 50.61 22.19
N THR A 35 -8.10 49.99 23.30
CA THR A 35 -7.40 50.19 24.60
C THR A 35 -6.00 49.60 24.62
N ARG A 36 -5.72 48.53 23.90
CA ARG A 36 -4.34 48.01 23.72
C ARG A 36 -3.48 48.92 22.87
N ALA A 37 -4.08 49.65 21.92
CA ALA A 37 -3.35 50.62 21.12
C ALA A 37 -2.98 51.91 21.90
N SER A 38 -3.71 52.22 23.00
CA SER A 38 -3.53 53.45 23.78
C SER A 38 -2.63 53.33 24.99
N THR A 39 -2.20 52.10 25.37
CA THR A 39 -1.37 51.85 26.58
C THR A 39 0.00 51.28 26.28
N ALA A 40 0.48 51.37 25.04
CA ALA A 40 1.85 51.00 24.71
C ALA A 40 2.80 52.20 24.97
N PRO A 41 3.79 52.08 25.87
CA PRO A 41 4.86 53.09 25.95
C PRO A 41 5.66 53.06 24.63
N PRO A 42 6.32 54.17 24.24
CA PRO A 42 7.06 54.25 22.99
C PRO A 42 8.32 53.34 23.04
N LEU A 43 8.18 52.09 22.69
CA LEU A 43 9.29 51.15 22.44
C LEU A 43 9.78 51.33 20.98
N LEU A 44 10.33 52.52 20.69
CA LEU A 44 10.87 52.89 19.39
C LEU A 44 12.30 52.40 19.14
N LEU A 45 12.81 51.36 19.87
CA LEU A 45 14.21 50.94 19.70
C LEU A 45 14.47 49.43 19.67
N GLN A 46 13.44 48.57 19.54
CA GLN A 46 13.69 47.10 19.56
C GLN A 46 13.02 46.30 18.43
N GLN A 47 12.37 46.94 17.45
CA GLN A 47 11.77 46.28 16.31
C GLN A 47 12.68 46.17 15.07
N GLN A 48 13.78 46.92 15.02
CA GLN A 48 14.70 46.94 13.89
C GLN A 48 15.33 45.57 13.51
N PRO A 49 15.74 44.69 14.46
CA PRO A 49 16.35 43.42 14.06
C PRO A 49 15.38 42.41 13.48
N GLN A 50 14.09 42.46 13.83
CA GLN A 50 13.08 41.52 13.29
C GLN A 50 12.64 41.90 11.87
N ASP A 51 12.46 43.18 11.60
CA ASP A 51 12.12 43.67 10.25
C ASP A 51 13.29 43.47 9.27
N ASP A 52 14.53 43.64 9.71
CA ASP A 52 15.72 43.33 8.91
C ASP A 52 15.84 41.83 8.62
N GLN A 53 15.48 40.96 9.56
CA GLN A 53 15.49 39.52 9.36
C GLN A 53 14.39 39.08 8.37
N LEU A 54 13.19 39.64 8.50
CA LEU A 54 12.07 39.42 7.56
C LEU A 54 12.41 39.91 6.15
N LEU A 55 13.00 41.08 6.03
CA LEU A 55 13.47 41.65 4.76
C LEU A 55 14.54 40.77 4.11
N ARG A 56 15.50 40.25 4.88
CA ARG A 56 16.51 39.29 4.39
C ARG A 56 15.87 37.99 3.92
N GLN A 57 14.89 37.46 4.66
CA GLN A 57 14.15 36.24 4.27
C GLN A 57 13.34 36.48 2.98
N LEU A 58 12.63 37.61 2.88
CA LEU A 58 11.88 37.97 1.67
C LEU A 58 12.81 38.17 0.46
N THR A 59 13.98 38.77 0.67
CA THR A 59 14.98 38.95 -0.39
C THR A 59 15.54 37.59 -0.84
N ALA A 60 15.83 36.69 0.11
CA ALA A 60 16.30 35.34 -0.19
C ALA A 60 15.22 34.51 -0.94
N ILE A 61 13.97 34.57 -0.49
CA ILE A 61 12.83 33.89 -1.16
C ILE A 61 12.67 34.47 -2.60
N ARG A 62 12.73 35.80 -2.76
CA ARG A 62 12.60 36.42 -4.06
C ARG A 62 13.74 36.03 -5.00
N ALA A 63 14.97 35.97 -4.50
CA ALA A 63 16.13 35.50 -5.27
C ALA A 63 15.98 34.03 -5.67
N THR A 64 15.50 33.17 -4.75
CA THR A 64 15.25 31.74 -5.03
C THR A 64 14.16 31.58 -6.07
N VAL A 65 13.04 32.28 -5.95
CA VAL A 65 11.94 32.26 -6.94
C VAL A 65 12.42 32.76 -8.30
N SER A 66 13.22 33.87 -8.36
CA SER A 66 13.79 34.36 -9.60
C SER A 66 14.76 33.35 -10.23
N HIS A 67 15.59 32.69 -9.42
CA HIS A 67 16.49 31.64 -9.89
C HIS A 67 15.71 30.41 -10.42
N LEU A 68 14.68 29.97 -9.72
CA LEU A 68 13.81 28.87 -10.17
C LEU A 68 13.07 29.24 -11.47
N ASN A 69 12.56 30.46 -11.57
CA ASN A 69 11.93 30.96 -12.80
C ASN A 69 12.93 31.02 -13.95
N HIS A 70 14.17 31.45 -13.70
CA HIS A 70 15.22 31.48 -14.73
C HIS A 70 15.58 30.04 -15.17
N LEU A 71 15.72 29.09 -14.25
CA LEU A 71 15.95 27.67 -14.56
C LEU A 71 14.78 27.09 -15.35
N HIS A 72 13.54 27.43 -15.00
CA HIS A 72 12.35 27.01 -15.72
C HIS A 72 12.27 27.62 -17.13
N SER A 73 12.61 28.86 -17.28
CA SER A 73 12.61 29.58 -18.58
C SER A 73 13.75 29.15 -19.51
N SER A 74 14.87 28.70 -18.95
CA SER A 74 16.01 28.18 -19.70
C SER A 74 15.88 26.70 -20.07
N SER A 75 14.91 25.99 -19.49
CA SER A 75 14.60 24.62 -19.89
C SER A 75 13.83 24.62 -21.21
N PRO A 76 14.15 23.72 -22.17
CA PRO A 76 13.34 23.58 -23.37
C PRO A 76 11.90 23.26 -22.95
N PRO A 77 10.89 23.77 -23.68
CA PRO A 77 9.49 23.47 -23.36
C PRO A 77 9.29 21.94 -23.33
N PRO A 78 8.54 21.41 -22.35
CA PRO A 78 8.32 19.98 -22.26
C PRO A 78 7.70 19.49 -23.60
N PRO A 79 8.09 18.32 -24.07
CA PRO A 79 7.52 17.77 -25.29
C PRO A 79 5.99 17.70 -25.17
N PRO A 80 5.24 17.90 -26.25
CA PRO A 80 3.79 17.83 -26.22
C PRO A 80 3.36 16.43 -25.74
N PRO A 81 2.27 16.35 -24.97
CA PRO A 81 1.78 15.07 -24.47
C PRO A 81 1.40 14.13 -25.63
N PRO A 82 1.66 12.82 -25.51
CA PRO A 82 1.32 11.85 -26.53
C PRO A 82 -0.16 11.87 -26.90
N PRO A 83 -0.55 11.69 -28.19
CA PRO A 83 -1.93 11.70 -28.61
C PRO A 83 -2.82 10.70 -27.85
N GLU A 84 -2.29 9.54 -27.54
CA GLU A 84 -2.99 8.49 -26.78
C GLU A 84 -3.27 8.92 -25.32
N LEU A 85 -2.38 9.68 -24.71
CA LEU A 85 -2.61 10.25 -23.39
C LEU A 85 -3.72 11.30 -23.44
N LEU A 86 -3.70 12.19 -24.43
CA LEU A 86 -4.75 13.19 -24.63
C LEU A 86 -6.11 12.55 -24.87
N LEU A 87 -6.15 11.48 -25.67
CA LEU A 87 -7.39 10.74 -25.91
C LEU A 87 -7.87 10.08 -24.61
N TYR A 88 -7.00 9.39 -23.88
CA TYR A 88 -7.38 8.71 -22.63
C TYR A 88 -7.90 9.68 -21.58
N SER A 89 -7.25 10.83 -21.41
CA SER A 89 -7.65 11.84 -20.41
C SER A 89 -9.03 12.45 -20.67
N ARG A 90 -9.54 12.38 -21.91
CA ARG A 90 -10.92 12.77 -22.26
C ARG A 90 -11.94 11.69 -21.91
N LEU A 91 -11.51 10.43 -21.81
CA LEU A 91 -12.39 9.29 -21.56
C LEU A 91 -12.44 8.89 -20.08
N ALA A 92 -11.34 9.06 -19.39
CA ALA A 92 -11.21 8.65 -18.00
C ALA A 92 -10.28 9.60 -17.22
N PRO A 93 -10.57 9.87 -15.93
CA PRO A 93 -9.69 10.68 -15.11
C PRO A 93 -8.35 9.96 -14.88
N LEU A 94 -7.26 10.72 -14.95
CA LEU A 94 -5.93 10.27 -14.55
C LEU A 94 -5.77 10.47 -13.05
N ALA A 95 -5.17 9.48 -12.37
CA ALA A 95 -4.75 9.68 -11.00
C ALA A 95 -3.72 10.80 -10.90
N SER A 96 -3.82 11.67 -9.90
CA SER A 96 -2.92 12.82 -9.71
C SER A 96 -1.45 12.40 -9.61
N ALA A 97 -1.17 11.25 -9.00
CA ALA A 97 0.17 10.68 -8.94
C ALA A 97 0.75 10.33 -10.32
N CYS A 98 -0.07 9.99 -11.32
CA CYS A 98 0.38 9.79 -12.69
C CYS A 98 0.88 11.11 -13.29
N SER A 99 0.11 12.19 -13.09
CA SER A 99 0.45 13.52 -13.60
C SER A 99 1.68 14.14 -12.90
N ALA A 100 2.00 13.68 -11.68
CA ALA A 100 3.21 14.08 -10.97
C ALA A 100 4.53 13.54 -11.61
N HIS A 101 4.41 12.57 -12.52
CA HIS A 101 5.55 11.95 -13.22
C HIS A 101 5.35 12.00 -14.74
N PRO A 102 5.31 13.20 -15.35
CA PRO A 102 4.94 13.38 -16.75
C PRO A 102 5.87 12.65 -17.72
N ASP A 103 7.17 12.61 -17.45
CA ASP A 103 8.15 11.96 -18.34
C ASP A 103 7.91 10.44 -18.44
N LEU A 104 7.66 9.77 -17.31
CA LEU A 104 7.34 8.35 -17.30
C LEU A 104 5.98 8.09 -17.94
N LEU A 105 4.99 8.92 -17.62
CA LEU A 105 3.64 8.82 -18.15
C LEU A 105 3.62 9.02 -19.66
N HIS A 106 4.31 10.03 -20.17
CA HIS A 106 4.41 10.32 -21.62
C HIS A 106 5.06 9.15 -22.36
N ARG A 107 6.19 8.65 -21.85
CA ARG A 107 6.86 7.47 -22.43
C ARG A 107 5.96 6.25 -22.40
N PHE A 108 5.26 5.99 -21.28
CA PHE A 108 4.32 4.89 -21.15
C PHE A 108 3.16 4.99 -22.14
N MET A 109 2.67 6.20 -22.42
CA MET A 109 1.56 6.45 -23.36
C MET A 109 2.02 6.71 -24.80
N SER A 110 3.33 6.74 -25.07
CA SER A 110 3.91 6.83 -26.42
C SER A 110 4.05 5.44 -27.03
N TYR A 111 2.99 4.94 -27.63
CA TYR A 111 2.93 3.63 -28.28
C TYR A 111 2.13 3.72 -29.58
N THR A 112 2.28 2.72 -30.47
CA THR A 112 1.49 2.64 -31.69
C THR A 112 0.15 1.93 -31.40
N PRO A 113 -0.98 2.60 -31.57
CA PRO A 113 -2.30 1.98 -31.39
C PRO A 113 -2.49 0.77 -32.31
N PHE A 114 -3.18 -0.25 -31.80
CA PHE A 114 -3.55 -1.48 -32.54
C PHE A 114 -2.34 -2.32 -33.01
N ALA A 115 -1.13 -1.99 -32.56
CA ALA A 115 0.07 -2.80 -32.73
C ALA A 115 0.42 -3.57 -31.45
N SER A 116 1.52 -4.33 -31.43
CA SER A 116 2.05 -4.92 -30.20
C SER A 116 2.49 -3.84 -29.22
N CYS A 117 2.14 -3.97 -27.94
CA CYS A 117 2.63 -3.07 -26.91
C CYS A 117 4.15 -3.16 -26.77
N PRO A 118 4.82 -2.04 -26.43
CA PRO A 118 6.23 -2.04 -26.09
C PRO A 118 6.54 -2.96 -24.90
N ASP A 119 7.75 -3.51 -24.86
CA ASP A 119 8.26 -4.29 -23.72
C ASP A 119 8.80 -3.37 -22.62
N ASP A 120 7.92 -2.62 -21.99
CA ASP A 120 8.23 -1.54 -21.08
C ASP A 120 7.60 -1.69 -19.67
N ALA A 121 7.03 -2.84 -19.39
CA ALA A 121 6.38 -3.10 -18.10
C ALA A 121 7.33 -2.84 -16.92
N LEU A 122 8.53 -3.41 -16.93
CA LEU A 122 9.52 -3.23 -15.87
C LEU A 122 10.15 -1.83 -15.86
N SER A 123 10.28 -1.18 -17.02
CA SER A 123 10.95 0.11 -17.12
C SER A 123 10.02 1.32 -16.96
N LEU A 124 8.73 1.17 -17.21
CA LEU A 124 7.75 2.25 -17.15
C LEU A 124 6.53 1.93 -16.27
N ALA A 125 5.85 0.80 -16.49
CA ALA A 125 4.61 0.49 -15.75
C ALA A 125 4.86 0.27 -14.24
N GLU A 126 5.80 -0.62 -13.89
CA GLU A 126 6.17 -0.87 -12.49
C GLU A 126 6.65 0.38 -11.76
N PRO A 127 7.58 1.19 -12.31
CA PRO A 127 7.97 2.44 -11.70
C PRO A 127 6.83 3.45 -11.51
N LEU A 128 5.86 3.52 -12.44
CA LEU A 128 4.67 4.37 -12.28
C LEU A 128 3.79 3.87 -11.13
N LEU A 129 3.51 2.57 -11.07
CA LEU A 129 2.72 1.96 -9.99
C LEU A 129 3.37 2.19 -8.62
N LEU A 130 4.68 2.01 -8.50
CA LEU A 130 5.44 2.24 -7.26
C LEU A 130 5.41 3.71 -6.82
N ARG A 131 5.18 4.65 -7.74
CA ARG A 131 5.00 6.08 -7.46
C ARG A 131 3.55 6.47 -7.20
N GLY A 132 2.64 5.51 -7.13
CA GLY A 132 1.24 5.74 -6.81
C GLY A 132 0.35 6.04 -8.02
N CYS A 133 0.86 5.89 -9.25
CA CYS A 133 0.03 6.00 -10.46
C CYS A 133 -0.88 4.79 -10.58
N HIS A 134 -1.99 4.82 -9.86
CA HIS A 134 -2.94 3.72 -9.84
C HIS A 134 -4.38 4.27 -9.84
N PRO A 135 -5.26 3.78 -10.74
CA PRO A 135 -4.97 2.83 -11.81
C PRO A 135 -4.07 3.43 -12.92
N LEU A 136 -3.25 2.58 -13.53
CA LEU A 136 -2.50 2.98 -14.73
C LEU A 136 -3.46 3.30 -15.87
N PRO A 137 -3.13 4.27 -16.76
CA PRO A 137 -3.88 4.49 -17.98
C PRO A 137 -3.93 3.24 -18.85
N ARG A 138 -5.09 2.96 -19.43
CA ARG A 138 -5.24 1.83 -20.36
C ARG A 138 -4.60 2.17 -21.71
N ARG A 139 -4.01 1.15 -22.34
CA ARG A 139 -3.45 1.22 -23.69
C ARG A 139 -4.32 0.49 -24.70
N ARG A 140 -4.33 0.95 -25.94
CA ARG A 140 -4.99 0.33 -27.08
C ARG A 140 -3.98 -0.43 -27.97
N CYS A 141 -3.16 -1.29 -27.36
CA CYS A 141 -2.19 -2.15 -28.04
C CYS A 141 -2.32 -3.59 -27.51
N PHE A 142 -1.83 -4.56 -28.27
CA PHE A 142 -1.89 -5.96 -27.92
C PHE A 142 -0.75 -6.30 -26.95
N ALA A 143 -1.08 -6.73 -25.74
CA ALA A 143 -0.09 -7.18 -24.79
C ALA A 143 0.68 -8.38 -25.34
N PRO A 144 2.01 -8.38 -25.31
CA PRO A 144 2.79 -9.55 -25.67
C PRO A 144 2.46 -10.69 -24.71
N THR A 145 2.19 -11.87 -25.26
CA THR A 145 1.82 -13.07 -24.49
C THR A 145 2.81 -14.20 -24.78
N PRO A 146 2.95 -15.17 -23.86
CA PRO A 146 3.63 -16.43 -24.18
C PRO A 146 3.00 -17.11 -25.40
N PRO A 147 3.74 -17.93 -26.16
CA PRO A 147 3.20 -18.65 -27.30
C PRO A 147 2.04 -19.56 -26.88
N ALA A 148 1.03 -19.72 -27.73
CA ALA A 148 -0.15 -20.54 -27.46
C ALA A 148 0.22 -22.00 -27.07
N SER A 149 1.28 -22.55 -27.64
CA SER A 149 1.82 -23.86 -27.27
C SER A 149 2.28 -23.98 -25.83
N ALA A 150 2.61 -22.87 -25.17
CA ALA A 150 2.99 -22.87 -23.76
C ALA A 150 1.83 -23.23 -22.83
N ALA A 151 0.59 -22.84 -23.17
CA ALA A 151 -0.60 -23.16 -22.37
C ALA A 151 -0.86 -24.67 -22.30
N GLN A 152 -0.50 -25.43 -23.34
CA GLN A 152 -0.64 -26.88 -23.38
C GLN A 152 0.40 -27.63 -22.51
N GLN A 153 1.46 -26.93 -22.08
CA GLN A 153 2.55 -27.49 -21.26
C GLN A 153 2.40 -27.18 -19.78
N LEU A 154 1.34 -26.47 -19.37
CA LEU A 154 1.13 -26.13 -17.99
C LEU A 154 0.78 -27.38 -17.18
N PRO A 155 1.48 -27.63 -16.05
CA PRO A 155 1.21 -28.80 -15.22
C PRO A 155 -0.14 -28.68 -14.51
N ALA A 156 -0.85 -29.79 -14.39
CA ALA A 156 -2.09 -29.87 -13.62
C ALA A 156 -1.85 -29.70 -12.10
N ASP A 157 -0.72 -30.20 -11.60
CA ASP A 157 -0.32 -29.98 -10.20
C ASP A 157 0.43 -28.65 -10.06
N PRO A 158 -0.08 -27.70 -9.24
CA PRO A 158 0.56 -26.39 -9.02
C PRO A 158 1.93 -26.48 -8.34
N PHE A 159 2.35 -27.65 -7.90
CA PHE A 159 3.67 -27.91 -7.31
C PHE A 159 4.63 -28.65 -8.23
N SER A 160 4.25 -28.90 -9.46
CA SER A 160 5.16 -29.35 -10.49
C SER A 160 6.01 -28.21 -11.04
N PRO A 161 7.24 -28.47 -11.54
CA PRO A 161 8.08 -27.44 -12.15
C PRO A 161 7.34 -26.77 -13.30
N LEU A 162 7.45 -25.43 -13.34
CA LEU A 162 6.89 -24.63 -14.46
C LEU A 162 7.89 -24.65 -15.62
N PRO A 163 7.42 -24.84 -16.87
CA PRO A 163 8.28 -24.63 -18.03
C PRO A 163 8.62 -23.15 -18.20
N ASP A 164 9.85 -22.85 -18.63
CA ASP A 164 10.29 -21.46 -18.84
C ASP A 164 9.43 -20.72 -19.90
N SER A 165 8.81 -21.47 -20.81
CA SER A 165 7.86 -20.94 -21.80
C SER A 165 6.51 -20.49 -21.22
N ALA A 166 6.21 -20.85 -19.98
CA ALA A 166 4.93 -20.48 -19.33
C ALA A 166 4.83 -19.00 -19.00
N VAL A 167 5.96 -18.30 -18.97
CA VAL A 167 6.04 -16.87 -18.66
C VAL A 167 6.79 -16.12 -19.74
N ARG A 168 6.57 -14.83 -19.81
CA ARG A 168 7.32 -13.96 -20.67
C ARG A 168 8.52 -13.36 -19.93
N TRP A 169 9.71 -13.66 -20.42
CA TRP A 169 10.93 -13.07 -19.91
C TRP A 169 11.18 -11.71 -20.59
N PRO A 170 11.34 -10.61 -19.85
CA PRO A 170 11.66 -9.31 -20.44
C PRO A 170 12.92 -9.35 -21.28
N ALA A 171 12.96 -8.61 -22.38
CA ALA A 171 14.10 -8.61 -23.31
C ALA A 171 15.44 -8.25 -22.63
N GLY A 172 15.44 -7.35 -21.64
CA GLY A 172 16.60 -6.94 -20.85
C GLY A 172 16.90 -7.79 -19.61
N ALA A 173 16.14 -8.87 -19.34
CA ALA A 173 16.34 -9.68 -18.14
C ALA A 173 17.66 -10.46 -18.23
N LYS A 174 18.47 -10.38 -17.15
CA LYS A 174 19.72 -11.15 -17.02
C LYS A 174 19.44 -12.66 -16.87
N CYS A 175 18.32 -13.02 -16.28
CA CYS A 175 17.84 -14.37 -16.05
C CYS A 175 16.57 -14.60 -16.86
N ARG A 176 16.54 -15.64 -17.68
CA ARG A 176 15.40 -15.98 -18.56
C ARG A 176 14.97 -17.43 -18.39
N SER A 177 15.19 -17.99 -17.19
CA SER A 177 14.68 -19.32 -16.82
C SER A 177 14.40 -19.35 -15.32
N PHE A 178 13.49 -20.20 -14.89
CA PHE A 178 13.22 -20.39 -13.45
C PHE A 178 14.43 -20.94 -12.70
N SER A 179 15.28 -21.72 -13.37
CA SER A 179 16.47 -22.33 -12.77
C SER A 179 17.58 -21.32 -12.45
N CYS A 180 17.65 -20.18 -13.14
CA CYS A 180 18.64 -19.13 -12.85
C CYS A 180 18.19 -18.12 -11.80
N LEU A 181 16.90 -18.14 -11.39
CA LEU A 181 16.42 -17.28 -10.32
C LEU A 181 16.91 -17.78 -8.95
N PRO A 182 17.29 -16.86 -8.04
CA PRO A 182 17.61 -17.24 -6.67
C PRO A 182 16.46 -18.03 -6.02
N ALA A 183 16.78 -19.13 -5.35
CA ALA A 183 15.78 -19.97 -4.70
C ALA A 183 14.96 -19.22 -3.61
N SER A 184 15.51 -18.11 -3.06
CA SER A 184 14.82 -17.23 -2.11
C SER A 184 13.62 -16.48 -2.71
N LEU A 185 13.53 -16.36 -4.04
CA LEU A 185 12.42 -15.71 -4.72
C LEU A 185 11.16 -16.60 -4.82
N GLY A 186 11.23 -17.88 -4.43
CA GLY A 186 10.05 -18.76 -4.35
C GLY A 186 9.62 -19.36 -5.70
N PHE A 187 10.51 -19.41 -6.69
CA PHE A 187 10.23 -20.07 -7.99
C PHE A 187 10.58 -21.56 -8.02
N ASP A 188 11.27 -22.08 -7.00
CA ASP A 188 11.50 -23.52 -6.85
C ASP A 188 10.24 -24.19 -6.27
N VAL A 189 9.19 -24.24 -7.10
CA VAL A 189 7.86 -24.68 -6.70
C VAL A 189 7.78 -26.16 -6.35
N ALA A 190 8.65 -26.99 -6.96
CA ALA A 190 8.64 -28.42 -6.80
C ALA A 190 9.40 -28.90 -5.55
N ARG A 191 10.38 -28.15 -5.08
CA ARG A 191 11.19 -28.55 -3.92
C ARG A 191 10.89 -27.67 -2.71
N ARG A 192 11.33 -26.39 -2.72
CA ARG A 192 11.18 -25.48 -1.57
C ARG A 192 9.73 -25.12 -1.29
N GLU A 193 9.01 -24.70 -2.32
CA GLU A 193 7.62 -24.27 -2.14
C GLU A 193 6.68 -25.48 -1.91
N ALA A 194 7.01 -26.66 -2.42
CA ALA A 194 6.25 -27.87 -2.20
C ALA A 194 6.18 -28.32 -0.72
N GLY A 195 7.14 -27.95 0.10
CA GLY A 195 7.14 -28.24 1.55
C GLY A 195 6.46 -27.17 2.41
N ARG A 196 6.36 -25.93 1.89
CA ARG A 196 5.85 -24.80 2.68
C ARG A 196 4.41 -25.00 3.12
N PHE A 197 4.11 -24.59 4.33
CA PHE A 197 2.80 -24.67 4.98
C PHE A 197 2.26 -26.09 5.20
N LEU A 198 3.07 -27.14 4.95
CA LEU A 198 2.70 -28.52 5.27
C LEU A 198 3.23 -28.98 6.63
N ARG A 199 4.45 -28.56 6.96
CA ARG A 199 5.12 -28.92 8.21
C ARG A 199 5.55 -27.65 8.93
N ALA A 200 5.44 -27.68 10.25
CA ALA A 200 5.99 -26.63 11.11
C ALA A 200 7.37 -27.08 11.56
N GLU A 201 8.40 -26.29 11.26
CA GLU A 201 9.79 -26.53 11.67
C GLU A 201 10.11 -25.80 12.97
N GLY A 202 9.27 -24.81 13.33
CA GLY A 202 9.47 -23.99 14.51
C GLY A 202 8.18 -23.30 15.01
N PRO A 203 8.30 -22.52 16.07
CA PRO A 203 7.16 -21.83 16.70
C PRO A 203 6.56 -20.75 15.79
N LEU A 204 7.34 -20.21 14.85
CA LEU A 204 6.86 -19.20 13.89
C LEU A 204 5.96 -19.79 12.81
N ASP A 205 6.11 -21.08 12.51
CA ASP A 205 5.36 -21.69 11.42
C ASP A 205 3.90 -21.92 11.77
N LEU A 206 3.06 -21.74 10.77
CA LEU A 206 1.65 -22.11 10.80
C LEU A 206 1.35 -22.94 9.55
N THR A 207 0.95 -24.19 9.77
CA THR A 207 0.57 -25.06 8.64
C THR A 207 -0.84 -24.74 8.17
N VAL A 208 -1.14 -25.08 6.90
CA VAL A 208 -2.50 -24.93 6.36
C VAL A 208 -3.51 -25.76 7.17
N ALA A 209 -3.14 -26.97 7.60
CA ALA A 209 -4.01 -27.80 8.44
C ALA A 209 -4.33 -27.13 9.80
N GLN A 210 -3.32 -26.51 10.43
CA GLN A 210 -3.54 -25.74 11.67
C GLN A 210 -4.41 -24.50 11.42
N LEU A 211 -4.14 -23.75 10.34
CA LEU A 211 -4.93 -22.58 9.97
C LEU A 211 -6.40 -22.95 9.76
N LEU A 212 -6.68 -23.98 8.98
CA LEU A 212 -8.05 -24.45 8.70
C LEU A 212 -8.76 -24.90 9.96
N ARG A 213 -8.07 -25.63 10.85
CA ARG A 213 -8.62 -26.04 12.16
C ARG A 213 -8.94 -24.83 13.03
N LEU A 214 -8.04 -23.85 13.12
CA LEU A 214 -8.28 -22.62 13.90
C LEU A 214 -9.41 -21.78 13.32
N ALA A 215 -9.53 -21.72 12.00
CA ALA A 215 -10.62 -21.04 11.32
C ALA A 215 -11.97 -21.71 11.58
N SER A 216 -12.04 -23.04 11.56
CA SER A 216 -13.29 -23.76 11.84
C SER A 216 -13.79 -23.59 13.28
N LEU A 217 -12.89 -23.28 14.21
CA LEU A 217 -13.21 -22.95 15.61
C LEU A 217 -13.56 -21.46 15.80
N SER A 218 -13.35 -20.64 14.78
CA SER A 218 -13.67 -19.23 14.78
C SER A 218 -15.13 -18.97 14.39
N ARG A 219 -15.64 -17.77 14.73
CA ARG A 219 -17.00 -17.36 14.30
C ARG A 219 -17.13 -17.18 12.79
N ALA A 220 -16.01 -17.04 12.07
CA ALA A 220 -16.02 -16.87 10.61
C ALA A 220 -16.36 -18.14 9.85
N GLY A 221 -16.25 -19.32 10.48
CA GLY A 221 -16.44 -20.61 9.81
C GLY A 221 -15.29 -20.95 8.85
N PRO A 222 -15.55 -21.82 7.84
CA PRO A 222 -14.50 -22.28 6.94
C PRO A 222 -13.94 -21.14 6.06
N ILE A 223 -12.64 -21.20 5.78
CA ILE A 223 -11.99 -20.29 4.83
C ILE A 223 -12.46 -20.65 3.41
N ARG A 224 -13.07 -19.69 2.72
CA ARG A 224 -13.48 -19.77 1.31
C ARG A 224 -12.75 -18.76 0.46
N LEU A 225 -12.58 -17.53 0.98
CA LEU A 225 -11.91 -16.43 0.31
C LEU A 225 -10.76 -15.91 1.16
N GLY A 226 -9.60 -15.70 0.55
CA GLY A 226 -8.43 -15.16 1.22
C GLY A 226 -7.67 -14.16 0.37
N LEU A 227 -6.86 -13.37 1.05
CA LEU A 227 -5.90 -12.45 0.46
C LEU A 227 -4.51 -12.76 1.00
N ASP A 228 -3.56 -13.04 0.13
CA ASP A 228 -2.15 -13.27 0.44
C ASP A 228 -1.33 -12.06 -0.02
N VAL A 229 -1.06 -11.14 0.90
CA VAL A 229 -0.35 -9.88 0.63
C VAL A 229 1.13 -10.14 0.47
N GLY A 230 1.66 -9.84 -0.73
CA GLY A 230 3.04 -10.15 -1.07
C GLY A 230 3.30 -11.67 -1.13
N GLY A 231 2.34 -12.43 -1.62
CA GLY A 231 2.36 -13.89 -1.62
C GLY A 231 3.30 -14.54 -2.64
N GLY A 232 4.05 -13.73 -3.41
CA GLY A 232 5.04 -14.23 -4.37
C GLY A 232 4.40 -15.08 -5.47
N THR A 233 4.89 -16.31 -5.63
CA THR A 233 4.36 -17.25 -6.64
C THR A 233 3.05 -17.94 -6.24
N GLY A 234 2.38 -17.50 -5.15
CA GLY A 234 1.06 -17.98 -4.75
C GLY A 234 1.05 -19.36 -4.05
N THR A 235 2.10 -19.72 -3.35
CA THR A 235 2.20 -21.04 -2.70
C THR A 235 1.11 -21.27 -1.65
N LEU A 236 0.77 -20.27 -0.81
CA LEU A 236 -0.35 -20.40 0.13
C LEU A 236 -1.69 -20.58 -0.59
N ALA A 237 -1.91 -19.80 -1.64
CA ALA A 237 -3.13 -19.89 -2.46
C ALA A 237 -3.31 -21.29 -3.06
N ALA A 238 -2.24 -21.86 -3.64
CA ALA A 238 -2.24 -23.21 -4.18
C ALA A 238 -2.53 -24.28 -3.09
N ARG A 239 -1.96 -24.10 -1.88
CA ARG A 239 -2.19 -24.99 -0.74
C ARG A 239 -3.63 -24.94 -0.24
N LEU A 240 -4.19 -23.75 -0.05
CA LEU A 240 -5.56 -23.59 0.43
C LEU A 240 -6.58 -24.04 -0.62
N LYS A 241 -6.33 -23.83 -1.90
CA LYS A 241 -7.15 -24.39 -2.98
C LYS A 241 -7.19 -25.91 -2.93
N ARG A 242 -6.03 -26.56 -2.75
CA ARG A 242 -5.94 -28.03 -2.68
C ARG A 242 -6.54 -28.61 -1.40
N ALA A 243 -6.37 -27.95 -0.26
CA ALA A 243 -6.76 -28.47 1.05
C ALA A 243 -8.23 -28.20 1.41
N ALA A 244 -8.80 -27.09 0.94
CA ALA A 244 -10.13 -26.62 1.35
C ALA A 244 -10.97 -26.06 0.20
N ASN A 245 -10.51 -26.19 -1.04
CA ASN A 245 -11.14 -25.56 -2.22
C ASN A 245 -11.35 -24.03 -2.04
N ALA A 246 -10.47 -23.39 -1.26
CA ALA A 246 -10.54 -21.95 -1.02
C ALA A 246 -9.90 -21.18 -2.17
N THR A 247 -10.49 -20.02 -2.52
CA THR A 247 -9.93 -19.09 -3.48
C THR A 247 -9.10 -18.03 -2.73
N VAL A 248 -7.82 -17.93 -3.04
CA VAL A 248 -6.94 -16.93 -2.44
C VAL A 248 -6.36 -16.05 -3.54
N LEU A 249 -6.57 -14.75 -3.38
CA LEU A 249 -5.98 -13.73 -4.22
C LEU A 249 -4.56 -13.46 -3.70
N THR A 250 -3.58 -13.47 -4.59
CA THR A 250 -2.17 -13.25 -4.23
C THR A 250 -1.70 -11.92 -4.80
N THR A 251 -1.39 -10.93 -3.94
CA THR A 251 -0.83 -9.68 -4.46
C THR A 251 0.62 -9.88 -4.85
N THR A 252 0.97 -9.37 -6.02
CA THR A 252 2.29 -9.50 -6.62
C THR A 252 2.72 -8.18 -7.27
N MET A 253 4.03 -8.02 -7.44
CA MET A 253 4.67 -7.05 -8.33
C MET A 253 5.78 -7.80 -9.07
N ASP A 254 5.95 -7.53 -10.37
CA ASP A 254 6.93 -8.26 -11.20
C ASP A 254 8.35 -7.64 -11.10
N LEU A 255 8.75 -7.32 -9.89
CA LEU A 255 10.04 -6.68 -9.57
C LEU A 255 11.21 -7.67 -9.78
N GLY A 256 11.71 -7.72 -11.01
CA GLY A 256 12.85 -8.54 -11.37
C GLY A 256 12.57 -10.02 -11.64
N ALA A 257 11.32 -10.47 -11.51
CA ALA A 257 10.89 -11.83 -11.79
C ALA A 257 9.39 -11.89 -12.11
N PRO A 258 8.93 -12.85 -12.95
CA PRO A 258 7.56 -12.90 -13.47
C PRO A 258 6.59 -13.54 -12.44
N TYR A 259 6.37 -12.88 -11.31
CA TYR A 259 5.53 -13.41 -10.22
C TYR A 259 4.07 -13.59 -10.62
N SER A 260 3.48 -12.59 -11.29
CA SER A 260 2.08 -12.63 -11.71
C SER A 260 1.81 -13.77 -12.69
N GLU A 261 2.65 -13.91 -13.71
CA GLU A 261 2.52 -14.96 -14.71
C GLU A 261 2.78 -16.36 -14.11
N ALA A 262 3.78 -16.49 -13.24
CA ALA A 262 4.09 -17.76 -12.58
C ALA A 262 2.95 -18.18 -11.63
N ALA A 263 2.36 -17.26 -10.88
CA ALA A 263 1.19 -17.55 -10.05
C ALA A 263 0.00 -18.00 -10.91
N ALA A 264 -0.29 -17.29 -12.01
CA ALA A 264 -1.33 -17.66 -12.95
C ALA A 264 -1.09 -19.04 -13.58
N ALA A 265 0.14 -19.37 -13.97
CA ALA A 265 0.51 -20.67 -14.51
C ALA A 265 0.31 -21.83 -13.52
N ARG A 266 0.32 -21.53 -12.20
CA ARG A 266 -0.04 -22.47 -11.13
C ARG A 266 -1.55 -22.58 -10.86
N GLY A 267 -2.39 -21.86 -11.64
CA GLY A 267 -3.84 -21.84 -11.46
C GLY A 267 -4.31 -21.09 -10.21
N VAL A 268 -3.53 -20.13 -9.69
CA VAL A 268 -3.93 -19.21 -8.63
C VAL A 268 -4.13 -17.80 -9.21
N VAL A 269 -4.84 -16.95 -8.47
CA VAL A 269 -5.22 -15.62 -8.95
C VAL A 269 -4.21 -14.57 -8.48
N PRO A 270 -3.33 -14.07 -9.36
CA PRO A 270 -2.48 -12.94 -9.02
C PRO A 270 -3.26 -11.63 -9.10
N VAL A 271 -2.96 -10.72 -8.20
CA VAL A 271 -3.43 -9.33 -8.21
C VAL A 271 -2.21 -8.42 -8.26
N HIS A 272 -1.98 -7.79 -9.40
CA HIS A 272 -0.86 -6.89 -9.57
C HIS A 272 -1.13 -5.58 -8.84
N ALA A 273 -0.64 -5.47 -7.62
CA ALA A 273 -0.89 -4.31 -6.75
C ALA A 273 0.30 -4.05 -5.81
N PRO A 274 0.78 -2.80 -5.74
CA PRO A 274 1.80 -2.40 -4.78
C PRO A 274 1.23 -2.36 -3.36
N LEU A 275 2.08 -2.58 -2.35
CA LEU A 275 1.67 -2.69 -0.95
C LEU A 275 1.08 -1.41 -0.35
N GLN A 276 1.42 -0.24 -0.88
CA GLN A 276 0.92 1.05 -0.43
C GLN A 276 -0.45 1.44 -1.00
N GLN A 277 -1.02 0.61 -1.85
CA GLN A 277 -2.32 0.86 -2.48
C GLN A 277 -3.44 0.20 -1.68
N ARG A 278 -4.61 0.85 -1.66
CA ARG A 278 -5.83 0.24 -1.14
C ARG A 278 -6.15 -1.04 -1.91
N PHE A 279 -6.43 -2.13 -1.22
CA PHE A 279 -6.80 -3.38 -1.88
C PHE A 279 -8.07 -3.20 -2.73
N PRO A 280 -8.06 -3.64 -4.00
CA PRO A 280 -9.21 -3.52 -4.91
C PRO A 280 -10.30 -4.55 -4.57
N LEU A 281 -10.71 -4.58 -3.32
CA LEU A 281 -11.66 -5.55 -2.75
C LEU A 281 -12.72 -4.80 -1.96
N GLY A 282 -13.93 -5.37 -1.92
CA GLY A 282 -15.03 -4.87 -1.08
C GLY A 282 -14.76 -5.06 0.41
N ASP A 283 -15.44 -4.29 1.22
CA ASP A 283 -15.35 -4.35 2.68
C ASP A 283 -15.97 -5.66 3.20
N GLY A 284 -15.32 -6.30 4.19
CA GLY A 284 -15.85 -7.48 4.85
C GLY A 284 -16.00 -8.72 3.95
N THR A 285 -15.17 -8.88 2.92
CA THR A 285 -15.29 -9.96 1.95
C THR A 285 -14.35 -11.15 2.20
N MET A 286 -13.26 -10.95 2.95
CA MET A 286 -12.21 -11.96 3.12
C MET A 286 -12.35 -12.72 4.44
N ASP A 287 -12.14 -14.02 4.41
CA ASP A 287 -12.08 -14.89 5.58
C ASP A 287 -10.73 -14.85 6.26
N VAL A 288 -9.69 -14.70 5.46
CA VAL A 288 -8.29 -14.62 5.90
C VAL A 288 -7.52 -13.61 5.06
N VAL A 289 -6.70 -12.80 5.73
CA VAL A 289 -5.67 -11.98 5.11
C VAL A 289 -4.33 -12.39 5.69
N ARG A 290 -3.39 -12.80 4.85
CA ARG A 290 -2.01 -13.06 5.25
C ARG A 290 -1.11 -11.94 4.77
N ALA A 291 -0.30 -11.40 5.67
CA ALA A 291 0.81 -10.53 5.36
C ALA A 291 2.11 -11.35 5.35
N GLY A 292 2.60 -11.65 4.16
CA GLY A 292 3.77 -12.50 3.93
C GLY A 292 5.10 -11.75 4.01
N HIS A 293 6.17 -12.36 3.55
CA HIS A 293 7.55 -11.84 3.65
C HIS A 293 7.79 -10.45 3.02
N ALA A 294 6.97 -10.04 2.06
CA ALA A 294 7.05 -8.69 1.49
C ALA A 294 6.65 -7.61 2.50
N VAL A 295 5.88 -7.98 3.54
CA VAL A 295 5.45 -7.08 4.60
C VAL A 295 6.43 -7.19 5.76
N ASN A 296 7.27 -6.17 5.94
CA ASN A 296 8.33 -6.17 6.94
C ASN A 296 8.73 -4.72 7.31
N ARG A 297 9.75 -4.56 8.14
CA ARG A 297 10.23 -3.26 8.65
C ARG A 297 10.72 -2.25 7.60
N TRP A 298 10.89 -2.66 6.34
CA TRP A 298 11.26 -1.74 5.25
C TRP A 298 10.10 -0.88 4.77
N ILE A 299 8.87 -1.29 5.10
CA ILE A 299 7.68 -0.46 4.86
C ILE A 299 7.67 0.63 5.92
N PRO A 300 7.54 1.92 5.56
CA PRO A 300 7.41 3.01 6.52
C PRO A 300 6.25 2.75 7.49
N GLU A 301 6.44 3.08 8.77
CA GLU A 301 5.47 2.79 9.84
C GLU A 301 4.05 3.26 9.51
N ALA A 302 3.92 4.50 9.01
CA ALA A 302 2.62 5.04 8.61
C ALA A 302 1.97 4.22 7.48
N ALA A 303 2.74 3.81 6.46
CA ALA A 303 2.22 2.99 5.36
C ALA A 303 1.82 1.60 5.84
N LEU A 304 2.58 1.04 6.79
CA LEU A 304 2.26 -0.24 7.41
C LEU A 304 0.98 -0.15 8.25
N GLU A 305 0.78 0.95 8.97
CA GLU A 305 -0.45 1.19 9.72
C GLU A 305 -1.67 1.26 8.79
N PHE A 306 -1.59 2.00 7.69
CA PHE A 306 -2.64 2.00 6.66
C PHE A 306 -2.90 0.60 6.08
N LEU A 307 -1.85 -0.20 5.87
CA LEU A 307 -1.98 -1.59 5.40
C LEU A 307 -2.80 -2.45 6.38
N TRP A 308 -2.57 -2.32 7.69
CA TRP A 308 -3.32 -3.07 8.70
C TRP A 308 -4.79 -2.69 8.74
N TYR A 309 -5.11 -1.38 8.65
CA TYR A 309 -6.50 -0.93 8.59
C TYR A 309 -7.18 -1.31 7.25
N ASP A 310 -6.45 -1.37 6.16
CA ASP A 310 -6.99 -1.87 4.88
C ASP A 310 -7.20 -3.39 4.91
N ALA A 311 -6.34 -4.14 5.59
CA ALA A 311 -6.55 -5.55 5.88
C ALA A 311 -7.78 -5.76 6.80
N ASP A 312 -7.94 -4.92 7.83
CA ASP A 312 -9.15 -4.91 8.66
C ASP A 312 -10.40 -4.66 7.81
N ARG A 313 -10.39 -3.66 6.96
CA ARG A 313 -11.53 -3.31 6.11
C ARG A 313 -12.00 -4.49 5.26
N VAL A 314 -11.09 -5.22 4.63
CA VAL A 314 -11.47 -6.35 3.75
C VAL A 314 -11.82 -7.61 4.52
N LEU A 315 -11.37 -7.76 5.77
CA LEU A 315 -11.72 -8.89 6.62
C LEU A 315 -13.17 -8.79 7.12
N ARG A 316 -13.91 -9.88 7.00
CA ARG A 316 -15.23 -10.00 7.62
C ARG A 316 -15.13 -10.19 9.15
N PRO A 317 -16.21 -9.93 9.92
CA PRO A 317 -16.24 -10.25 11.34
C PRO A 317 -15.89 -11.73 11.60
N GLY A 318 -15.04 -11.99 12.58
CA GLY A 318 -14.50 -13.29 12.89
C GLY A 318 -13.34 -13.74 11.98
N GLY A 319 -13.05 -13.01 10.89
CA GLY A 319 -11.97 -13.31 9.96
C GLY A 319 -10.59 -13.27 10.60
N LEU A 320 -9.62 -13.87 9.94
CA LEU A 320 -8.27 -14.05 10.48
C LEU A 320 -7.26 -13.15 9.76
N LEU A 321 -6.52 -12.36 10.52
CA LEU A 321 -5.31 -11.67 10.07
C LEU A 321 -4.10 -12.51 10.49
N TRP A 322 -3.34 -12.99 9.50
CA TRP A 322 -2.12 -13.74 9.70
C TRP A 322 -0.91 -12.91 9.32
N VAL A 323 -0.20 -12.40 10.30
CA VAL A 323 1.13 -11.78 10.13
C VAL A 323 2.15 -12.91 10.15
N ASP A 324 2.83 -13.14 9.02
CA ASP A 324 3.66 -14.32 8.81
C ASP A 324 5.13 -13.95 8.63
N HIS A 325 5.98 -14.31 9.61
CA HIS A 325 7.40 -14.04 9.62
C HIS A 325 7.75 -12.54 9.41
N PHE A 326 7.01 -11.66 10.07
CA PHE A 326 7.29 -10.22 10.03
C PHE A 326 8.63 -9.93 10.68
N TRP A 327 9.56 -9.44 9.87
CA TRP A 327 10.91 -9.15 10.30
C TRP A 327 11.05 -7.72 10.82
N CYS A 328 11.61 -7.58 12.04
CA CYS A 328 11.89 -6.27 12.65
C CYS A 328 13.04 -6.36 13.69
N ARG A 329 13.43 -5.21 14.22
CA ARG A 329 14.27 -5.19 15.42
C ARG A 329 13.45 -5.55 16.66
N ARG A 330 14.06 -6.21 17.62
CA ARG A 330 13.38 -6.60 18.87
C ARG A 330 12.83 -5.38 19.64
N ALA A 331 13.60 -4.28 19.71
CA ALA A 331 13.16 -3.05 20.33
C ALA A 331 11.93 -2.46 19.63
N ASP A 332 11.93 -2.42 18.29
CA ASP A 332 10.81 -1.88 17.49
C ASP A 332 9.58 -2.75 17.60
N LEU A 333 9.74 -4.08 17.78
CA LEU A 333 8.60 -4.97 17.97
C LEU A 333 7.75 -4.54 19.18
N SER A 334 8.40 -4.24 20.31
CA SER A 334 7.69 -3.85 21.55
C SER A 334 7.22 -2.40 21.50
N ALA A 335 8.02 -1.49 20.93
CA ALA A 335 7.73 -0.06 20.93
C ALA A 335 6.73 0.37 19.84
N VAL A 336 6.75 -0.27 18.69
CA VAL A 336 6.01 0.17 17.48
C VAL A 336 5.02 -0.89 17.00
N TYR A 337 5.51 -2.06 16.57
CA TYR A 337 4.69 -3.00 15.81
C TYR A 337 3.66 -3.75 16.64
N ALA A 338 4.00 -4.20 17.84
CA ALA A 338 3.03 -4.85 18.71
C ALA A 338 1.93 -3.89 19.21
N PRO A 339 2.21 -2.63 19.60
CA PRO A 339 1.17 -1.63 19.87
C PRO A 339 0.30 -1.35 18.65
N MET A 340 0.88 -1.26 17.43
CA MET A 340 0.15 -1.03 16.19
C MET A 340 -0.88 -2.15 15.92
N LEU A 341 -0.47 -3.42 16.05
CA LEU A 341 -1.37 -4.56 15.89
C LEU A 341 -2.43 -4.64 17.00
N ARG A 342 -2.08 -4.30 18.26
CA ARG A 342 -3.06 -4.28 19.39
C ARG A 342 -4.14 -3.23 19.20
N ARG A 343 -3.87 -2.09 18.53
CA ARG A 343 -4.87 -1.06 18.23
C ARG A 343 -6.02 -1.57 17.36
N LEU A 344 -5.83 -2.64 16.60
CA LEU A 344 -6.92 -3.27 15.84
C LEU A 344 -7.99 -3.90 16.75
N GLY A 345 -7.71 -4.14 18.04
CA GLY A 345 -8.67 -4.73 18.98
C GLY A 345 -8.94 -6.22 18.72
N TYR A 346 -8.10 -6.90 17.96
CA TYR A 346 -8.29 -8.30 17.58
C TYR A 346 -7.95 -9.26 18.72
N LYS A 347 -8.67 -10.38 18.78
CA LYS A 347 -8.33 -11.48 19.66
C LYS A 347 -7.08 -12.20 19.15
N THR A 348 -6.06 -12.34 20.01
CA THR A 348 -4.86 -13.10 19.69
C THR A 348 -5.14 -14.60 19.74
N VAL A 349 -4.95 -15.30 18.62
CA VAL A 349 -5.06 -16.75 18.49
C VAL A 349 -3.69 -17.41 18.60
N LYS A 350 -2.68 -16.82 17.96
CA LYS A 350 -1.27 -17.23 18.05
C LYS A 350 -0.39 -15.98 18.07
N TRP A 351 0.66 -16.01 18.87
CA TRP A 351 1.71 -15.00 18.90
C TRP A 351 3.03 -15.69 19.19
N ALA A 352 3.95 -15.68 18.24
CA ALA A 352 5.27 -16.30 18.35
C ALA A 352 6.34 -15.34 17.88
N VAL A 353 7.42 -15.24 18.65
CA VAL A 353 8.59 -14.44 18.32
C VAL A 353 9.81 -15.33 18.43
N ALA A 354 10.68 -15.29 17.44
CA ALA A 354 11.96 -15.99 17.46
C ALA A 354 13.06 -15.09 16.89
N ASP A 355 14.29 -15.34 17.35
CA ASP A 355 15.47 -14.65 16.84
C ASP A 355 15.71 -15.00 15.37
N LYS A 356 16.10 -14.01 14.59
CA LYS A 356 16.59 -14.24 13.24
C LYS A 356 17.99 -14.84 13.36
N THR A 357 18.09 -16.17 13.27
CA THR A 357 19.38 -16.87 13.19
C THR A 357 20.07 -16.43 11.90
N SER A 358 21.14 -15.66 12.03
CA SER A 358 22.01 -15.35 10.90
C SER A 358 22.69 -16.63 10.42
N SER A 359 22.81 -16.80 9.10
CA SER A 359 23.70 -17.81 8.51
C SER A 359 25.08 -17.75 9.18
N ALA A 360 25.76 -18.89 9.28
CA ALA A 360 27.00 -19.11 10.02
C ALA A 360 28.12 -18.04 9.90
N ALA A 361 28.05 -17.15 8.91
CA ALA A 361 28.98 -16.03 8.71
C ALA A 361 28.81 -14.88 9.74
N ALA A 362 27.64 -14.71 10.36
CA ALA A 362 27.40 -13.64 11.34
C ALA A 362 27.62 -14.11 12.80
N ALA A 363 27.73 -15.40 13.03
CA ALA A 363 28.06 -15.95 14.37
C ALA A 363 29.50 -15.59 14.81
N ALA A 364 30.37 -15.22 13.88
CA ALA A 364 31.76 -14.83 14.14
C ALA A 364 31.94 -13.39 14.66
N SER A 365 30.91 -12.54 14.59
CA SER A 365 31.05 -11.11 14.92
C SER A 365 30.44 -10.70 16.27
N GLY A 366 30.14 -11.61 17.20
CA GLY A 366 29.78 -11.27 18.60
C GLY A 366 28.63 -10.26 18.80
N GLY A 367 27.91 -9.88 17.75
CA GLY A 367 26.81 -8.92 17.78
C GLY A 367 25.56 -9.56 18.38
N LYS A 368 24.99 -8.96 19.41
CA LYS A 368 23.66 -9.28 19.94
C LYS A 368 22.68 -9.39 18.76
N HIS A 369 22.00 -10.54 18.65
CA HIS A 369 20.92 -10.74 17.68
C HIS A 369 19.75 -9.81 18.03
N ASP A 370 19.76 -8.59 17.48
CA ASP A 370 18.71 -7.58 17.71
C ASP A 370 17.51 -7.75 16.76
N GLU A 371 17.61 -8.67 15.80
CA GLU A 371 16.56 -8.91 14.79
C GLU A 371 15.73 -10.14 15.13
N VAL A 372 14.42 -9.98 14.97
CA VAL A 372 13.44 -11.02 15.27
C VAL A 372 12.45 -11.18 14.13
N TYR A 373 11.85 -12.36 14.07
CA TYR A 373 10.62 -12.62 13.33
C TYR A 373 9.42 -12.70 14.28
N LEU A 374 8.32 -12.08 13.88
CA LEU A 374 7.02 -12.24 14.50
C LEU A 374 6.11 -13.05 13.59
N THR A 375 5.46 -14.07 14.13
CA THR A 375 4.26 -14.67 13.53
C THR A 375 3.09 -14.49 14.48
N ALA A 376 2.03 -13.85 14.00
CA ALA A 376 0.81 -13.63 14.74
C ALA A 376 -0.41 -14.07 13.92
N LEU A 377 -1.34 -14.77 14.58
CA LEU A 377 -2.68 -15.03 14.04
C LEU A 377 -3.68 -14.33 14.95
N LEU A 378 -4.38 -13.37 14.38
CA LEU A 378 -5.29 -12.48 15.07
C LEU A 378 -6.70 -12.64 14.49
N GLN A 379 -7.72 -12.69 15.34
CA GLN A 379 -9.11 -12.84 14.93
C GLN A 379 -9.83 -11.50 15.09
N LYS A 380 -10.44 -11.02 14.01
CA LYS A 380 -11.31 -9.84 14.02
C LYS A 380 -12.54 -10.12 14.88
N PRO A 381 -13.01 -9.13 15.69
CA PRO A 381 -14.22 -9.25 16.51
C PRO A 381 -15.47 -9.58 15.71
#